data_820111da5cfc9fbf0209be9135b08938
#
_entry.id   820111da5cfc9fbf0209be9135b08938
#
_cell.length_a   1.000
_cell.length_b   1.000
_cell.length_c   1.000
_cell.angle_alpha   90.00
_cell.angle_beta   90.00
_cell.angle_gamma   90.00
#
_symmetry.space_group_name_H-M   'P 1'
#
loop_
_entity.id
_entity.type
_entity.pdbx_description
1 polymer ?
#
loop_
_entity_poly.entity_id
_entity_poly.type
_entity_poly.pdbx_seq_one_letter_code
_entity_poly.pdbx_strand_id
1 'polypeptide(L)'
;MNKPEIFNKAAHPGASASTGAPYGRNYELNVKLPEQVLVAVEETAAELESLRKAQLIKLSRPVLTIARFQAREEMEATLLRWINRILGSQSGFRFAFNNYGSMPGTPLYWRIQDAEPFRKLTDSFRVLEGWLLGNGCKGLELFSHPRLHLLDEVDGSIEREVLLAFSASTYYEVVELMELQLLARECWEDEYRLVSRFSLLPEGFKQTSFDQ
;
A
#
# COMPACT_ATOMS: atom_id res chain seq x y z
N MET A 1 9.69 -24.10 -58.98
CA MET A 1 10.48 -24.61 -57.83
C MET A 1 10.94 -23.41 -57.04
N ASN A 2 10.18 -23.02 -56.02
CA ASN A 2 10.63 -22.04 -55.01
C ASN A 2 10.10 -22.49 -53.66
N LYS A 3 11.03 -22.75 -52.76
CA LYS A 3 10.76 -23.07 -51.36
C LYS A 3 10.29 -21.79 -50.62
N PRO A 4 9.31 -21.85 -49.72
CA PRO A 4 9.03 -20.75 -48.81
C PRO A 4 10.04 -20.75 -47.63
N GLU A 5 10.53 -19.57 -47.33
CA GLU A 5 11.37 -19.29 -46.20
C GLU A 5 10.65 -19.44 -44.89
N ILE A 6 11.32 -20.09 -43.95
CA ILE A 6 10.87 -20.35 -42.60
C ILE A 6 11.05 -19.05 -41.80
N PHE A 7 9.93 -18.46 -41.36
CA PHE A 7 9.92 -17.37 -40.42
C PHE A 7 10.52 -17.81 -39.09
N ASN A 8 11.67 -17.25 -38.79
CA ASN A 8 12.35 -17.37 -37.51
C ASN A 8 11.50 -16.73 -36.40
N LYS A 9 10.94 -17.57 -35.56
CA LYS A 9 10.21 -17.19 -34.35
C LYS A 9 11.25 -16.61 -33.37
N ALA A 10 11.26 -15.28 -33.24
CA ALA A 10 12.07 -14.60 -32.24
C ALA A 10 11.70 -15.15 -30.86
N ALA A 11 12.65 -15.81 -30.23
CA ALA A 11 12.55 -16.24 -28.85
C ALA A 11 12.46 -15.01 -27.98
N HIS A 12 11.36 -14.87 -27.23
CA HIS A 12 11.31 -13.97 -26.10
C HIS A 12 12.44 -14.36 -25.14
N PRO A 13 13.25 -13.39 -24.65
CA PRO A 13 14.23 -13.70 -23.63
C PRO A 13 13.50 -14.22 -22.41
N GLY A 14 13.84 -15.45 -22.04
CA GLY A 14 13.23 -16.18 -20.96
C GLY A 14 13.16 -15.35 -19.68
N ALA A 15 12.05 -15.48 -19.00
CA ALA A 15 11.95 -15.13 -17.60
C ALA A 15 13.11 -15.83 -16.88
N SER A 16 14.10 -15.06 -16.47
CA SER A 16 15.17 -15.56 -15.61
C SER A 16 14.48 -16.03 -14.33
N ALA A 17 14.53 -17.33 -14.08
CA ALA A 17 14.20 -17.89 -12.79
C ALA A 17 14.99 -17.05 -11.76
N SER A 18 14.27 -16.31 -10.92
CA SER A 18 14.88 -15.62 -9.80
C SER A 18 15.35 -16.68 -8.83
N THR A 19 16.60 -17.08 -8.96
CA THR A 19 17.35 -17.69 -7.87
C THR A 19 17.10 -16.83 -6.66
N GLY A 20 16.61 -17.43 -5.56
CA GLY A 20 16.17 -16.78 -4.34
C GLY A 20 17.02 -15.58 -3.99
N ALA A 21 16.40 -14.42 -4.02
CA ALA A 21 17.12 -13.17 -3.90
C ALA A 21 17.75 -13.06 -2.51
N PRO A 22 19.01 -12.67 -2.39
CA PRO A 22 19.71 -12.50 -1.11
C PRO A 22 19.17 -11.30 -0.29
N TYR A 23 17.99 -10.77 -0.62
CA TYR A 23 17.53 -9.46 -0.15
C TYR A 23 16.44 -9.49 0.92
N GLY A 24 16.05 -10.66 1.42
CA GLY A 24 15.13 -10.72 2.56
C GLY A 24 13.64 -10.57 2.19
N ARG A 25 12.83 -10.48 3.22
CA ARG A 25 11.38 -10.35 3.16
C ARG A 25 10.96 -8.94 2.74
N ASN A 26 9.81 -8.87 2.09
CA ASN A 26 9.13 -7.61 1.79
C ASN A 26 8.21 -7.25 2.95
N TYR A 27 8.39 -6.07 3.52
CA TYR A 27 7.59 -5.54 4.61
C TYR A 27 6.72 -4.40 4.12
N GLU A 28 5.47 -4.36 4.60
CA GLU A 28 4.55 -3.24 4.43
C GLU A 28 4.01 -2.78 5.78
N LEU A 29 4.12 -1.51 6.06
CA LEU A 29 3.47 -0.87 7.19
C LEU A 29 2.19 -0.21 6.70
N ASN A 30 1.06 -0.72 7.15
CA ASN A 30 -0.27 -0.32 6.68
C ASN A 30 -1.11 0.23 7.83
N VAL A 31 -2.02 1.15 7.51
CA VAL A 31 -3.09 1.57 8.41
C VAL A 31 -4.04 0.39 8.61
N LYS A 32 -4.42 0.12 9.86
CA LYS A 32 -5.56 -0.76 10.14
C LYS A 32 -6.85 0.00 9.84
N LEU A 33 -7.47 -0.35 8.73
CA LEU A 33 -8.75 0.24 8.33
C LEU A 33 -9.87 -0.28 9.23
N PRO A 34 -10.83 0.58 9.63
CA PRO A 34 -12.00 0.16 10.37
C PRO A 34 -12.97 -0.63 9.47
N GLU A 35 -13.81 -1.45 10.09
CA GLU A 35 -14.73 -2.35 9.39
C GLU A 35 -15.67 -1.63 8.43
N GLN A 36 -16.21 -0.45 8.82
CA GLN A 36 -17.08 0.33 7.94
C GLN A 36 -16.42 0.73 6.62
N VAL A 37 -15.11 1.00 6.63
CA VAL A 37 -14.36 1.31 5.40
C VAL A 37 -14.21 0.04 4.54
N LEU A 38 -13.95 -1.11 5.17
CA LEU A 38 -13.82 -2.38 4.44
C LEU A 38 -15.15 -2.79 3.80
N VAL A 39 -16.27 -2.64 4.51
CA VAL A 39 -17.61 -2.86 3.96
C VAL A 39 -17.88 -1.95 2.76
N ALA A 40 -17.57 -0.66 2.87
CA ALA A 40 -17.77 0.27 1.75
C ALA A 40 -16.86 -0.07 0.54
N VAL A 41 -15.67 -0.63 0.77
CA VAL A 41 -14.83 -1.16 -0.32
C VAL A 41 -15.49 -2.36 -0.99
N GLU A 42 -16.04 -3.29 -0.21
CA GLU A 42 -16.74 -4.47 -0.74
C GLU A 42 -17.98 -4.07 -1.55
N GLU A 43 -18.77 -3.10 -1.08
CA GLU A 43 -19.91 -2.54 -1.82
C GLU A 43 -19.45 -1.91 -3.14
N THR A 44 -18.37 -1.11 -3.11
CA THR A 44 -17.81 -0.51 -4.33
C THR A 44 -17.26 -1.58 -5.29
N ALA A 45 -16.66 -2.63 -4.77
CA ALA A 45 -16.19 -3.76 -5.57
C ALA A 45 -17.35 -4.49 -6.26
N ALA A 46 -18.45 -4.74 -5.54
CA ALA A 46 -19.65 -5.35 -6.10
C ALA A 46 -20.29 -4.47 -7.19
N GLU A 47 -20.29 -3.13 -7.01
CA GLU A 47 -20.74 -2.20 -8.04
C GLU A 47 -19.85 -2.27 -9.30
N LEU A 48 -18.53 -2.27 -9.13
CA LEU A 48 -17.57 -2.42 -10.22
C LEU A 48 -17.77 -3.73 -10.99
N GLU A 49 -17.98 -4.85 -10.31
CA GLU A 49 -18.24 -6.14 -10.93
C GLU A 49 -19.57 -6.13 -11.72
N SER A 50 -20.58 -5.41 -11.24
CA SER A 50 -21.89 -5.29 -11.90
C SER A 50 -21.83 -4.51 -13.21
N LEU A 51 -20.81 -3.68 -13.43
CA LEU A 51 -20.58 -2.97 -14.70
C LEU A 51 -20.21 -3.91 -15.88
N ARG A 52 -20.44 -5.20 -15.72
CA ARG A 52 -20.48 -6.28 -16.75
C ARG A 52 -19.15 -6.83 -17.23
N LYS A 53 -18.06 -6.69 -16.55
CA LYS A 53 -16.84 -7.26 -17.11
C LYS A 53 -15.82 -7.64 -16.03
N ALA A 54 -16.22 -8.48 -15.08
CA ALA A 54 -15.35 -9.01 -14.04
C ALA A 54 -13.97 -9.52 -14.55
N GLN A 55 -13.89 -9.92 -15.82
CA GLN A 55 -12.63 -10.34 -16.45
C GLN A 55 -11.75 -9.19 -16.95
N LEU A 56 -12.27 -7.96 -17.00
CA LEU A 56 -11.59 -6.76 -17.50
C LEU A 56 -11.14 -5.81 -16.39
N ILE A 57 -11.42 -6.15 -15.14
CA ILE A 57 -11.00 -5.39 -13.97
C ILE A 57 -10.25 -6.29 -13.00
N LYS A 58 -9.28 -5.71 -12.32
CA LYS A 58 -8.59 -6.36 -11.22
C LYS A 58 -8.72 -5.48 -9.99
N LEU A 59 -9.46 -5.99 -9.00
CA LEU A 59 -9.67 -5.30 -7.74
C LEU A 59 -8.37 -5.22 -6.94
N SER A 60 -8.16 -4.09 -6.28
CA SER A 60 -7.03 -3.90 -5.37
C SER A 60 -7.28 -4.56 -4.02
N ARG A 61 -6.22 -4.96 -3.36
CA ARG A 61 -6.28 -5.24 -1.92
C ARG A 61 -6.55 -3.92 -1.17
N PRO A 62 -7.58 -3.85 -0.29
CA PRO A 62 -7.92 -2.62 0.41
C PRO A 62 -6.91 -2.31 1.52
N VAL A 63 -5.81 -1.68 1.15
CA VAL A 63 -4.76 -1.28 2.09
C VAL A 63 -4.38 0.19 1.90
N LEU A 64 -4.07 0.84 3.01
CA LEU A 64 -3.52 2.18 3.04
C LEU A 64 -2.08 2.09 3.54
N THR A 65 -1.14 2.00 2.61
CA THR A 65 0.27 1.78 2.90
C THR A 65 0.96 3.08 3.30
N ILE A 66 1.74 3.02 4.39
CA ILE A 66 2.56 4.12 4.91
C ILE A 66 4.03 3.95 4.51
N ALA A 67 4.52 2.72 4.55
CA ALA A 67 5.90 2.43 4.19
C ALA A 67 6.06 1.04 3.59
N ARG A 68 7.03 0.89 2.67
CA ARG A 68 7.52 -0.39 2.16
C ARG A 68 9.03 -0.46 2.26
N PHE A 69 9.55 -1.61 2.57
CA PHE A 69 10.99 -1.86 2.61
C PHE A 69 11.29 -3.36 2.53
N GLN A 70 12.56 -3.67 2.28
CA GLN A 70 13.05 -5.05 2.35
C GLN A 70 14.06 -5.16 3.48
N ALA A 71 13.96 -6.25 4.24
CA ALA A 71 14.93 -6.55 5.29
C ALA A 71 15.07 -8.06 5.47
N ARG A 72 16.24 -8.49 5.96
CA ARG A 72 16.47 -9.91 6.27
C ARG A 72 15.68 -10.32 7.50
N GLU A 73 15.26 -11.58 7.54
CA GLU A 73 14.44 -12.13 8.63
C GLU A 73 15.09 -11.94 10.02
N GLU A 74 16.39 -12.15 10.10
CA GLU A 74 17.13 -12.00 11.37
C GLU A 74 17.12 -10.56 11.90
N MET A 75 16.75 -9.57 11.07
CA MET A 75 16.62 -8.18 11.47
C MET A 75 15.25 -7.83 12.03
N GLU A 76 14.25 -8.71 11.89
CA GLU A 76 12.84 -8.44 12.23
C GLU A 76 12.69 -7.95 13.68
N ALA A 77 13.35 -8.58 14.65
CA ALA A 77 13.28 -8.16 16.04
C ALA A 77 13.84 -6.74 16.27
N THR A 78 14.86 -6.34 15.53
CA THR A 78 15.42 -4.98 15.61
C THR A 78 14.52 -3.98 14.89
N LEU A 79 13.95 -4.33 13.75
CA LEU A 79 12.94 -3.53 13.04
C LEU A 79 11.74 -3.23 13.94
N LEU A 80 11.19 -4.26 14.62
CA LEU A 80 10.08 -4.08 15.54
C LEU A 80 10.40 -3.08 16.67
N ARG A 81 11.61 -3.14 17.22
CA ARG A 81 12.05 -2.17 18.24
C ARG A 81 12.13 -0.74 17.69
N TRP A 82 12.66 -0.56 16.48
CA TRP A 82 12.71 0.74 15.83
C TRP A 82 11.33 1.31 15.56
N ILE A 83 10.44 0.50 14.95
CA ILE A 83 9.07 0.91 14.63
C ILE A 83 8.31 1.25 15.92
N ASN A 84 8.41 0.42 16.97
CA ASN A 84 7.81 0.71 18.26
C ASN A 84 8.32 2.04 18.85
N ARG A 85 9.62 2.31 18.77
CA ARG A 85 10.19 3.56 19.27
C ARG A 85 9.68 4.78 18.49
N ILE A 86 9.57 4.67 17.15
CA ILE A 86 9.07 5.75 16.31
C ILE A 86 7.59 6.00 16.63
N LEU A 87 6.76 4.95 16.60
CA LEU A 87 5.32 5.05 16.77
C LEU A 87 4.90 5.33 18.21
N GLY A 88 5.67 4.89 19.20
CA GLY A 88 5.39 5.14 20.60
C GLY A 88 5.42 6.62 21.01
N SER A 89 5.94 7.49 20.15
CA SER A 89 5.91 8.96 20.33
C SER A 89 4.87 9.65 19.41
N GLN A 90 4.18 8.91 18.56
CA GLN A 90 3.20 9.46 17.62
C GLN A 90 1.80 9.39 18.20
N SER A 91 1.04 10.47 18.07
CA SER A 91 -0.39 10.46 18.36
C SER A 91 -1.20 10.03 17.15
N GLY A 92 -2.31 9.31 17.41
CA GLY A 92 -3.34 9.07 16.41
C GLY A 92 -3.90 10.39 15.89
N PHE A 93 -4.52 10.32 14.74
CA PHE A 93 -5.14 11.47 14.09
C PHE A 93 -6.33 11.07 13.25
N ARG A 94 -7.17 12.04 12.93
CA ARG A 94 -8.32 11.86 12.03
C ARG A 94 -7.95 12.29 10.62
N PHE A 95 -8.48 11.56 9.66
CA PHE A 95 -8.44 11.92 8.25
C PHE A 95 -9.75 11.56 7.57
N ALA A 96 -10.02 12.12 6.41
CA ALA A 96 -11.23 11.81 5.67
C ALA A 96 -10.89 11.28 4.27
N PHE A 97 -11.56 10.20 3.89
CA PHE A 97 -11.72 9.88 2.48
C PHE A 97 -12.71 10.86 1.85
N ASN A 98 -12.38 11.39 0.70
CA ASN A 98 -13.19 12.39 0.01
C ASN A 98 -13.20 12.13 -1.49
N ASN A 99 -14.26 11.45 -1.92
CA ASN A 99 -14.52 11.11 -3.30
C ASN A 99 -13.50 10.20 -3.99
N TYR A 100 -13.88 9.80 -5.17
CA TYR A 100 -13.06 8.99 -6.05
C TYR A 100 -12.02 9.85 -6.78
N GLY A 101 -10.93 9.22 -7.16
CA GLY A 101 -9.89 9.78 -8.00
C GLY A 101 -9.39 8.76 -9.00
N SER A 102 -8.77 9.25 -10.07
CA SER A 102 -8.10 8.43 -11.08
C SER A 102 -6.82 9.13 -11.52
N MET A 103 -5.83 8.35 -11.91
CA MET A 103 -4.60 8.84 -12.51
C MET A 103 -3.96 7.71 -13.34
N PRO A 104 -3.05 8.03 -14.27
CA PRO A 104 -2.33 7.02 -15.03
C PRO A 104 -1.70 5.97 -14.12
N GLY A 105 -1.97 4.69 -14.38
CA GLY A 105 -1.49 3.56 -13.57
C GLY A 105 -2.26 3.29 -12.27
N THR A 106 -3.29 4.09 -11.96
CA THR A 106 -4.19 3.87 -10.81
C THR A 106 -5.60 4.26 -11.22
N PRO A 107 -6.34 3.32 -11.82
CA PRO A 107 -7.62 3.61 -12.49
C PRO A 107 -8.69 4.17 -11.56
N LEU A 108 -8.76 3.69 -10.33
CA LEU A 108 -9.75 4.15 -9.35
C LEU A 108 -9.20 4.02 -7.92
N TYR A 109 -9.34 5.08 -7.13
CA TYR A 109 -8.94 5.10 -5.72
C TYR A 109 -9.79 6.10 -4.93
N TRP A 110 -9.87 5.94 -3.61
CA TRP A 110 -10.38 6.99 -2.74
C TRP A 110 -9.26 7.94 -2.35
N ARG A 111 -9.56 9.23 -2.47
CA ARG A 111 -8.66 10.32 -2.10
C ARG A 111 -8.71 10.58 -0.61
N ILE A 112 -7.57 10.94 -0.04
CA ILE A 112 -7.50 11.52 1.29
C ILE A 112 -7.55 13.03 1.16
N GLN A 113 -8.44 13.68 1.93
CA GLN A 113 -8.69 15.11 1.86
C GLN A 113 -7.49 15.93 2.33
N ASP A 114 -6.87 15.53 3.43
CA ASP A 114 -5.67 16.14 4.01
C ASP A 114 -4.58 15.10 4.27
N ALA A 115 -3.49 15.20 3.53
CA ALA A 115 -2.36 14.28 3.66
C ALA A 115 -1.27 14.78 4.65
N GLU A 116 -1.41 15.98 5.21
CA GLU A 116 -0.39 16.55 6.11
C GLU A 116 -0.11 15.68 7.35
N PRO A 117 -1.09 15.08 8.04
CA PRO A 117 -0.82 14.16 9.14
C PRO A 117 -0.01 12.93 8.70
N PHE A 118 -0.29 12.40 7.52
CA PHE A 118 0.47 11.27 6.94
C PHE A 118 1.90 11.65 6.60
N ARG A 119 2.11 12.87 6.08
CA ARG A 119 3.46 13.39 5.81
C ARG A 119 4.27 13.46 7.09
N LYS A 120 3.72 13.99 8.18
CA LYS A 120 4.38 14.04 9.50
C LYS A 120 4.72 12.65 10.02
N LEU A 121 3.77 11.72 9.90
CA LEU A 121 3.99 10.33 10.29
C LEU A 121 5.11 9.68 9.48
N THR A 122 5.08 9.80 8.14
CA THR A 122 6.11 9.20 7.27
C THR A 122 7.48 9.83 7.48
N ASP A 123 7.56 11.13 7.72
CA ASP A 123 8.83 11.81 7.99
C ASP A 123 9.51 11.26 9.26
N SER A 124 8.74 10.80 10.25
CA SER A 124 9.30 10.16 11.43
C SER A 124 10.03 8.83 11.14
N PHE A 125 9.70 8.17 10.02
CA PHE A 125 10.34 6.93 9.60
C PHE A 125 11.65 7.13 8.84
N ARG A 126 12.02 8.36 8.43
CA ARG A 126 13.27 8.61 7.68
C ARG A 126 14.52 8.16 8.43
N VAL A 127 14.48 8.13 9.76
CA VAL A 127 15.58 7.61 10.59
C VAL A 127 15.87 6.12 10.31
N LEU A 128 14.87 5.38 9.85
CA LEU A 128 14.98 3.96 9.52
C LEU A 128 15.76 3.72 8.23
N GLU A 129 15.74 4.68 7.30
CA GLU A 129 16.37 4.55 5.99
C GLU A 129 17.89 4.34 6.10
N GLY A 130 18.55 5.18 6.88
CA GLY A 130 20.00 5.07 7.09
C GLY A 130 20.39 3.73 7.73
N TRP A 131 19.57 3.24 8.66
CA TRP A 131 19.82 1.96 9.30
C TRP A 131 19.62 0.79 8.31
N LEU A 132 18.56 0.81 7.50
CA LEU A 132 18.30 -0.21 6.46
C LEU A 132 19.45 -0.26 5.45
N LEU A 133 19.84 0.88 4.90
CA LEU A 133 20.92 0.99 3.92
C LEU A 133 22.26 0.53 4.51
N GLY A 134 22.56 0.92 5.76
CA GLY A 134 23.78 0.52 6.47
C GLY A 134 23.88 -0.99 6.73
N ASN A 135 22.76 -1.70 6.70
CA ASN A 135 22.67 -3.16 6.83
C ASN A 135 22.48 -3.89 5.50
N GLY A 136 22.69 -3.21 4.37
CA GLY A 136 22.62 -3.80 3.03
C GLY A 136 21.20 -4.13 2.56
N CYS A 137 20.17 -3.53 3.19
CA CYS A 137 18.78 -3.66 2.76
C CYS A 137 18.46 -2.66 1.65
N LYS A 138 17.41 -2.92 0.88
CA LYS A 138 16.91 -1.92 -0.06
C LYS A 138 16.25 -0.77 0.68
N GLY A 139 16.28 0.41 0.05
CA GLY A 139 15.77 1.64 0.61
C GLY A 139 14.32 1.58 1.04
N LEU A 140 13.99 2.48 1.94
CA LEU A 140 12.65 2.69 2.47
C LEU A 140 11.83 3.53 1.48
N GLU A 141 10.68 3.01 1.06
CA GLU A 141 9.68 3.74 0.29
C GLU A 141 8.62 4.27 1.27
N LEU A 142 8.41 5.60 1.30
CA LEU A 142 7.46 6.27 2.18
C LEU A 142 6.32 6.88 1.38
N PHE A 143 5.09 6.62 1.79
CA PHE A 143 3.86 7.09 1.15
C PHE A 143 3.25 8.25 1.94
N SER A 144 3.76 9.45 1.73
CA SER A 144 3.31 10.67 2.41
C SER A 144 1.92 11.17 1.95
N HIS A 145 1.46 10.69 0.78
CA HIS A 145 0.15 10.96 0.22
C HIS A 145 -0.54 9.63 -0.11
N PRO A 146 -0.89 8.83 0.90
CA PRO A 146 -1.46 7.51 0.65
C PRO A 146 -2.83 7.63 0.00
N ARG A 147 -3.20 6.58 -0.75
CA ARG A 147 -4.49 6.44 -1.42
C ARG A 147 -5.01 5.05 -1.18
N LEU A 148 -6.31 4.91 -1.03
CA LEU A 148 -6.92 3.59 -0.98
C LEU A 148 -7.28 3.17 -2.40
N HIS A 149 -6.48 2.29 -2.98
CA HIS A 149 -6.71 1.78 -4.33
C HIS A 149 -7.91 0.84 -4.31
N LEU A 150 -8.81 1.02 -5.27
CA LEU A 150 -9.98 0.18 -5.49
C LEU A 150 -9.78 -0.76 -6.67
N LEU A 151 -9.04 -0.28 -7.69
CA LEU A 151 -8.63 -1.06 -8.85
C LEU A 151 -7.12 -1.01 -9.04
N ASP A 152 -6.51 -2.16 -9.32
CA ASP A 152 -5.12 -2.27 -9.77
C ASP A 152 -5.02 -2.08 -11.29
N GLU A 153 -5.94 -2.73 -12.02
CA GLU A 153 -5.93 -2.73 -13.47
C GLU A 153 -7.36 -2.64 -14.00
N VAL A 154 -7.53 -1.98 -15.14
CA VAL A 154 -8.75 -1.93 -15.92
C VAL A 154 -8.39 -1.99 -17.41
N ASP A 155 -9.15 -2.79 -18.17
CA ASP A 155 -8.99 -2.83 -19.62
C ASP A 155 -9.37 -1.47 -20.25
N GLY A 156 -8.53 -0.96 -21.15
CA GLY A 156 -8.74 0.35 -21.76
C GLY A 156 -10.06 0.49 -22.52
N SER A 157 -10.70 -0.63 -22.90
CA SER A 157 -12.01 -0.61 -23.56
C SER A 157 -13.15 -0.18 -22.64
N ILE A 158 -13.01 -0.35 -21.32
CA ILE A 158 -14.02 -0.01 -20.32
C ILE A 158 -13.58 1.06 -19.32
N GLU A 159 -12.32 1.52 -19.37
CA GLU A 159 -11.79 2.52 -18.43
C GLU A 159 -12.67 3.76 -18.36
N ARG A 160 -13.10 4.27 -19.52
CA ARG A 160 -13.99 5.44 -19.59
C ARG A 160 -15.35 5.17 -18.95
N GLU A 161 -15.92 3.98 -19.12
CA GLU A 161 -17.20 3.58 -18.50
C GLU A 161 -17.09 3.56 -16.99
N VAL A 162 -16.03 2.95 -16.46
CA VAL A 162 -15.72 2.93 -15.03
C VAL A 162 -15.58 4.35 -14.48
N LEU A 163 -14.78 5.20 -15.14
CA LEU A 163 -14.58 6.58 -14.70
C LEU A 163 -15.87 7.40 -14.72
N LEU A 164 -16.73 7.22 -15.73
CA LEU A 164 -18.02 7.91 -15.81
C LEU A 164 -18.97 7.46 -14.71
N ALA A 165 -19.05 6.15 -14.42
CA ALA A 165 -19.90 5.62 -13.35
C ALA A 165 -19.53 6.24 -11.98
N PHE A 166 -18.25 6.35 -11.67
CA PHE A 166 -17.80 6.87 -10.37
C PHE A 166 -17.58 8.39 -10.35
N SER A 167 -17.59 9.08 -11.49
CA SER A 167 -17.47 10.55 -11.54
C SER A 167 -18.65 11.28 -10.91
N ALA A 168 -19.84 10.68 -10.95
CA ALA A 168 -21.06 11.21 -10.35
C ALA A 168 -21.28 10.68 -8.91
N SER A 169 -20.54 9.66 -8.50
CA SER A 169 -20.64 9.08 -7.16
C SER A 169 -19.86 9.92 -6.16
N THR A 170 -20.36 9.99 -4.94
CA THR A 170 -19.71 10.67 -3.82
C THR A 170 -19.44 9.68 -2.71
N TYR A 171 -18.25 9.77 -2.13
CA TYR A 171 -17.87 9.01 -0.94
C TYR A 171 -17.21 9.94 0.05
N TYR A 172 -17.68 9.94 1.28
CA TYR A 172 -17.09 10.71 2.38
C TYR A 172 -17.14 9.90 3.67
N GLU A 173 -15.98 9.61 4.24
CA GLU A 173 -15.88 8.88 5.49
C GLU A 173 -14.73 9.44 6.33
N VAL A 174 -14.97 9.73 7.59
CA VAL A 174 -13.96 10.17 8.56
C VAL A 174 -13.43 8.97 9.31
N VAL A 175 -12.13 8.79 9.27
CA VAL A 175 -11.42 7.66 9.89
C VAL A 175 -10.47 8.19 10.95
N GLU A 176 -10.43 7.52 12.09
CA GLU A 176 -9.41 7.74 13.13
C GLU A 176 -8.30 6.70 12.98
N LEU A 177 -7.08 7.17 12.73
CA LEU A 177 -5.90 6.32 12.68
C LEU A 177 -5.35 6.14 14.09
N MET A 178 -5.55 4.95 14.66
CA MET A 178 -5.08 4.59 16.00
C MET A 178 -4.13 3.38 15.98
N GLU A 179 -4.11 2.61 14.90
CA GLU A 179 -3.32 1.39 14.81
C GLU A 179 -2.70 1.23 13.43
N LEU A 180 -1.45 0.81 13.42
CA LEU A 180 -0.71 0.39 12.22
C LEU A 180 -0.38 -1.10 12.31
N GLN A 181 -0.30 -1.75 11.16
CA GLN A 181 0.03 -3.17 11.05
C GLN A 181 1.26 -3.36 10.16
N LEU A 182 2.25 -4.07 10.68
CA LEU A 182 3.38 -4.51 9.86
C LEU A 182 3.06 -5.89 9.30
N LEU A 183 3.06 -5.96 8.00
CA LEU A 183 2.88 -7.19 7.24
C LEU A 183 4.19 -7.58 6.57
N ALA A 184 4.41 -8.88 6.36
CA ALA A 184 5.58 -9.39 5.64
C ALA A 184 5.17 -10.50 4.67
N ARG A 185 5.91 -10.61 3.55
CA ARG A 185 5.89 -11.75 2.64
C ARG A 185 7.29 -12.05 2.12
N GLU A 186 7.54 -13.29 1.77
CA GLU A 186 8.85 -13.71 1.25
C GLU A 186 8.99 -13.39 -0.24
N CYS A 187 8.04 -13.83 -1.05
CA CYS A 187 7.97 -13.56 -2.48
C CYS A 187 6.78 -12.68 -2.83
N TRP A 188 6.76 -12.15 -4.07
CA TRP A 188 5.66 -11.30 -4.54
C TRP A 188 4.35 -12.07 -4.70
N GLU A 189 4.42 -13.36 -4.96
CA GLU A 189 3.28 -14.27 -5.09
C GLU A 189 2.72 -14.74 -3.75
N ASP A 190 3.48 -14.58 -2.65
CA ASP A 190 3.05 -15.04 -1.34
C ASP A 190 2.01 -14.10 -0.72
N GLU A 191 1.17 -14.70 0.13
CA GLU A 191 0.28 -13.93 0.98
C GLU A 191 1.05 -13.18 2.07
N TYR A 192 0.54 -12.01 2.42
CA TYR A 192 1.08 -11.26 3.55
C TYR A 192 0.70 -11.90 4.88
N ARG A 193 1.67 -12.12 5.74
CA ARG A 193 1.45 -12.47 7.14
C ARG A 193 1.54 -11.24 8.04
N LEU A 194 0.70 -11.19 9.05
CA LEU A 194 0.80 -10.16 10.10
C LEU A 194 2.04 -10.45 10.97
N VAL A 195 2.93 -9.48 11.06
CA VAL A 195 4.13 -9.53 11.92
C VAL A 195 3.85 -8.88 13.26
N SER A 196 3.29 -7.67 13.26
CA SER A 196 3.00 -6.91 14.49
C SER A 196 1.92 -5.86 14.27
N ARG A 197 1.33 -5.42 15.40
CA ARG A 197 0.42 -4.28 15.47
C ARG A 197 1.03 -3.22 16.38
N PHE A 198 0.82 -1.95 16.02
CA PHE A 198 1.36 -0.82 16.75
C PHE A 198 0.24 0.17 17.01
N SER A 199 -0.06 0.40 18.28
CA SER A 199 -1.01 1.43 18.69
C SER A 199 -0.32 2.78 18.78
N LEU A 200 -1.00 3.83 18.31
CA LEU A 200 -0.60 5.21 18.49
C LEU A 200 -1.14 5.76 19.83
N LEU A 201 -0.54 6.83 20.30
CA LEU A 201 -1.05 7.54 21.47
C LEU A 201 -2.41 8.18 21.15
N PRO A 202 -3.30 8.35 22.14
CA PRO A 202 -4.54 9.09 21.91
C PRO A 202 -4.28 10.50 21.35
N GLU A 203 -5.20 10.99 20.51
CA GLU A 203 -5.12 12.34 19.96
C GLU A 203 -5.01 13.38 21.08
N GLY A 204 -4.07 14.31 20.94
CA GLY A 204 -3.84 15.36 21.94
C GLY A 204 -2.96 14.95 23.14
N PHE A 205 -2.48 13.70 23.19
CA PHE A 205 -1.52 13.28 24.20
C PHE A 205 -0.16 13.96 23.94
N LYS A 206 0.18 14.97 24.76
CA LYS A 206 1.53 15.56 24.78
C LYS A 206 2.36 14.77 25.77
N GLN A 207 3.42 14.10 25.30
CA GLN A 207 4.45 13.59 26.21
C GLN A 207 5.04 14.81 26.93
N THR A 208 4.77 14.94 28.23
CA THR A 208 5.53 15.84 29.08
C THR A 208 6.95 15.29 29.14
N SER A 209 7.87 15.95 28.45
CA SER A 209 9.31 15.69 28.62
C SER A 209 9.64 15.94 30.08
N PHE A 210 9.91 14.86 30.80
CA PHE A 210 10.62 14.98 32.06
C PHE A 210 12.09 15.25 31.73
N ASP A 211 12.43 16.52 31.51
CA ASP A 211 13.82 16.99 31.59
C ASP A 211 14.25 16.91 33.05
N GLN A 212 15.02 15.89 33.36
CA GLN A 212 15.88 15.84 34.55
C GLN A 212 17.31 15.58 34.10
#